data_3d2d22e4a5c67e30bd753107a1efbc07
#
_entry.id   3d2d22e4a5c67e30bd753107a1efbc07
#
_cell.length_a   1.000
_cell.length_b   1.000
_cell.length_c   1.000
_cell.angle_alpha   90.00
_cell.angle_beta   90.00
_cell.angle_gamma   90.00
#
_symmetry.space_group_name_H-M   'P 1'
#
loop_
_entity.id
_entity.type
_entity.pdbx_description
1 polymer ?
#
loop_
_entity_poly.entity_id
_entity_poly.type
_entity_poly.pdbx_seq_one_letter_code
_entity_poly.pdbx_strand_id
1 'polypeptide(L)'
;ETQVTLDNGSYRPDVILPLSEDRDVIIDAKVSLSAFLDYVNTEDLEARNKALKEHIASINKHVEELSRKNYPQHLNNGRATINYVIMFVPNTGALWTALKQEPALWRNAMAKNVFIADEQTLYAALRIVDLTWRQITQVKNHEKVFKLADQMIERLEQFLNFYEDMGTALDRAKKHWENGYKKITEGGQSINTTAHNLIKLGAKPSKVITGNAAAVEALDTPSQA
;
A
#
# COMPACT_ATOMS: atom_id res chain seq x y z
N GLU A 1 22.12 -0.79 16.18
CA GLU A 1 22.11 0.35 17.13
C GLU A 1 21.77 1.62 16.37
N THR A 2 20.52 2.03 16.44
CA THR A 2 20.10 3.33 15.90
C THR A 2 20.09 4.31 17.06
N GLN A 3 21.12 5.16 17.15
CA GLN A 3 21.13 6.27 18.10
C GLN A 3 20.15 7.32 17.63
N VAL A 4 19.01 7.44 18.30
CA VAL A 4 18.09 8.57 18.12
C VAL A 4 18.43 9.60 19.17
N THR A 5 18.96 10.74 18.75
CA THR A 5 19.23 11.91 19.60
C THR A 5 17.91 12.67 19.77
N LEU A 6 17.41 12.73 21.00
CA LEU A 6 16.21 13.49 21.32
C LEU A 6 16.61 14.93 21.73
N ASP A 7 15.97 15.92 21.12
CA ASP A 7 16.04 17.32 21.57
C ASP A 7 15.36 17.46 22.94
N ASN A 8 16.08 17.98 23.92
CA ASN A 8 15.66 18.26 25.30
C ASN A 8 15.66 17.07 26.29
N GLY A 9 16.83 16.67 26.73
CA GLY A 9 16.99 15.82 27.91
C GLY A 9 17.15 14.35 27.54
N SER A 10 18.28 13.88 27.84
CA SER A 10 18.93 12.62 27.57
C SER A 10 18.13 11.37 27.97
N TYR A 11 17.04 11.05 27.30
CA TYR A 11 16.38 9.77 27.41
C TYR A 11 16.86 8.86 26.28
N ARG A 12 17.67 7.85 26.61
CA ARG A 12 18.09 6.80 25.66
C ARG A 12 17.32 5.53 25.97
N PRO A 13 16.38 5.11 25.15
CA PRO A 13 15.83 3.77 25.25
C PRO A 13 16.92 2.75 24.90
N ASP A 14 16.89 1.57 25.54
CA ASP A 14 17.87 0.53 25.26
C ASP A 14 17.67 -0.05 23.86
N VAL A 15 16.42 -0.22 23.42
CA VAL A 15 16.08 -0.72 22.09
C VAL A 15 14.88 0.02 21.53
N ILE A 16 14.98 0.44 20.28
CA ILE A 16 13.84 0.89 19.47
C ILE A 16 13.65 -0.15 18.36
N LEU A 17 12.49 -0.77 18.34
CA LEU A 17 12.15 -1.77 17.34
C LEU A 17 11.16 -1.18 16.33
N PRO A 18 11.55 -0.99 15.07
CA PRO A 18 10.61 -0.58 14.02
C PRO A 18 9.59 -1.68 13.76
N LEU A 19 8.30 -1.36 13.86
CA LEU A 19 7.20 -2.29 13.61
C LEU A 19 6.62 -2.14 12.21
N SER A 20 6.62 -0.92 11.71
CA SER A 20 6.12 -0.57 10.37
C SER A 20 6.89 0.61 9.81
N GLU A 21 6.52 1.08 8.62
CA GLU A 21 7.13 2.27 8.01
C GLU A 21 7.00 3.53 8.90
N ASP A 22 5.96 3.59 9.74
CA ASP A 22 5.57 4.79 10.50
C ASP A 22 5.51 4.58 12.01
N ARG A 23 5.80 3.37 12.55
CA ARG A 23 5.67 3.08 14.00
C ARG A 23 6.82 2.30 14.59
N ASP A 24 7.15 2.66 15.82
CA ASP A 24 8.20 2.05 16.62
C ASP A 24 7.70 1.53 17.97
N VAL A 25 8.35 0.49 18.49
CA VAL A 25 8.19 0.00 19.87
C VAL A 25 9.45 0.32 20.65
N ILE A 26 9.28 0.83 21.85
CA ILE A 26 10.37 1.08 22.77
C ILE A 26 10.44 -0.05 23.78
N ILE A 27 11.65 -0.59 23.95
CA ILE A 27 11.96 -1.62 24.95
C ILE A 27 13.08 -1.06 25.84
N ASP A 28 12.87 -1.09 27.14
CA ASP A 28 13.84 -0.68 28.15
C ASP A 28 14.12 -1.88 29.08
N ALA A 29 15.39 -2.23 29.25
CA ALA A 29 15.81 -3.47 29.92
C ALA A 29 16.43 -3.24 31.31
N LYS A 30 16.27 -2.07 31.90
CA LYS A 30 16.97 -1.64 33.13
C LYS A 30 16.35 -2.13 34.44
N VAL A 31 16.14 -3.41 34.62
CA VAL A 31 15.68 -3.94 35.92
C VAL A 31 16.88 -4.44 36.72
N SER A 32 17.08 -3.88 37.92
CA SER A 32 18.07 -4.40 38.86
C SER A 32 17.60 -5.73 39.46
N LEU A 33 18.40 -6.79 39.30
CA LEU A 33 18.12 -8.09 39.84
C LEU A 33 18.84 -8.36 41.18
N SER A 34 19.58 -7.39 41.73
CA SER A 34 20.39 -7.59 42.97
C SER A 34 19.51 -8.09 44.14
N ALA A 35 18.41 -7.39 44.41
CA ALA A 35 17.50 -7.80 45.50
C ALA A 35 16.85 -9.17 45.25
N PHE A 36 16.64 -9.58 43.98
CA PHE A 36 16.17 -10.91 43.64
C PHE A 36 17.25 -11.98 43.91
N LEU A 37 18.51 -11.71 43.61
CA LEU A 37 19.63 -12.59 43.91
C LEU A 37 19.80 -12.76 45.43
N ASP A 38 19.67 -11.67 46.18
CA ASP A 38 19.70 -11.72 47.65
C ASP A 38 18.54 -12.59 48.20
N TYR A 39 17.34 -12.42 47.60
CA TYR A 39 16.18 -13.27 47.98
C TYR A 39 16.43 -14.76 47.72
N VAL A 40 17.06 -15.13 46.63
CA VAL A 40 17.31 -16.54 46.27
C VAL A 40 18.44 -17.13 47.10
N ASN A 41 19.48 -16.37 47.46
CA ASN A 41 20.67 -16.83 48.11
C ASN A 41 20.61 -16.79 49.67
N THR A 42 19.55 -16.18 50.22
CA THR A 42 19.42 -16.03 51.67
C THR A 42 18.54 -17.13 52.25
N GLU A 43 19.06 -17.86 53.27
CA GLU A 43 18.33 -18.89 54.02
C GLU A 43 17.51 -18.31 55.16
N ASP A 44 17.95 -17.18 55.74
CA ASP A 44 17.23 -16.50 56.82
C ASP A 44 15.89 -15.93 56.31
N LEU A 45 14.80 -16.29 57.00
CA LEU A 45 13.44 -15.92 56.59
C LEU A 45 13.18 -14.42 56.65
N GLU A 46 13.74 -13.73 57.64
CA GLU A 46 13.53 -12.28 57.77
C GLU A 46 14.27 -11.51 56.68
N ALA A 47 15.53 -11.83 56.47
CA ALA A 47 16.33 -11.23 55.39
C ALA A 47 15.77 -11.55 54.01
N ARG A 48 15.28 -12.77 53.79
CA ARG A 48 14.63 -13.21 52.57
C ARG A 48 13.36 -12.40 52.26
N ASN A 49 12.49 -12.21 53.28
CA ASN A 49 11.28 -11.41 53.15
C ASN A 49 11.60 -9.94 52.89
N LYS A 50 12.65 -9.39 53.46
CA LYS A 50 13.14 -8.05 53.20
C LYS A 50 13.61 -7.91 51.76
N ALA A 51 14.46 -8.83 51.30
CA ALA A 51 14.96 -8.83 49.92
C ALA A 51 13.82 -8.93 48.86
N LEU A 52 12.79 -9.74 49.15
CA LEU A 52 11.60 -9.84 48.32
C LEU A 52 10.85 -8.48 48.17
N LYS A 53 10.65 -7.80 49.31
CA LYS A 53 10.01 -6.48 49.32
C LYS A 53 10.85 -5.44 48.51
N GLU A 54 12.16 -5.46 48.68
CA GLU A 54 13.09 -4.61 47.96
C GLU A 54 13.07 -4.90 46.44
N HIS A 55 12.98 -6.16 46.05
CA HIS A 55 12.84 -6.57 44.68
C HIS A 55 11.55 -6.00 44.03
N ILE A 56 10.40 -6.14 44.69
CA ILE A 56 9.12 -5.60 44.20
C ILE A 56 9.17 -4.09 44.15
N ALA A 57 9.72 -3.45 45.18
CA ALA A 57 9.89 -1.99 45.17
C ALA A 57 10.77 -1.49 44.03
N SER A 58 11.83 -2.26 43.68
CA SER A 58 12.69 -1.97 42.53
C SER A 58 11.91 -2.01 41.20
N ILE A 59 11.09 -3.06 40.99
CA ILE A 59 10.25 -3.17 39.80
C ILE A 59 9.25 -2.01 39.73
N ASN A 60 8.54 -1.72 40.80
CA ASN A 60 7.57 -0.61 40.87
C ASN A 60 8.25 0.75 40.58
N LYS A 61 9.45 0.96 41.13
CA LYS A 61 10.22 2.17 40.86
C LYS A 61 10.55 2.32 39.36
N HIS A 62 10.97 1.25 38.69
CA HIS A 62 11.24 1.27 37.26
C HIS A 62 9.98 1.55 36.45
N VAL A 63 8.84 0.96 36.82
CA VAL A 63 7.55 1.27 36.17
C VAL A 63 7.24 2.76 36.27
N GLU A 64 7.43 3.38 37.45
CA GLU A 64 7.24 4.82 37.62
C GLU A 64 8.21 5.65 36.78
N GLU A 65 9.47 5.28 36.74
CA GLU A 65 10.49 5.97 35.95
C GLU A 65 10.14 5.93 34.45
N LEU A 66 9.74 4.76 33.93
CA LEU A 66 9.37 4.59 32.51
C LEU A 66 8.09 5.35 32.17
N SER A 67 7.09 5.31 33.06
CA SER A 67 5.85 6.06 32.90
C SER A 67 6.09 7.58 32.77
N ARG A 68 7.02 8.13 33.56
CA ARG A 68 7.35 9.56 33.53
C ARG A 68 8.13 9.97 32.29
N LYS A 69 8.91 9.06 31.70
CA LYS A 69 9.73 9.35 30.51
C LYS A 69 8.92 9.69 29.26
N ASN A 70 7.64 9.29 29.22
CA ASN A 70 6.67 9.58 28.14
C ASN A 70 7.28 9.51 26.72
N TYR A 71 8.03 8.45 26.45
CA TYR A 71 8.75 8.24 25.18
C TYR A 71 7.94 8.50 23.90
N PRO A 72 6.61 8.18 23.86
CA PRO A 72 5.82 8.41 22.65
C PRO A 72 5.77 9.84 22.15
N GLN A 73 5.96 10.82 23.04
CA GLN A 73 5.90 12.24 22.69
C GLN A 73 7.25 12.82 22.25
N HIS A 74 8.35 12.06 22.41
CA HIS A 74 9.70 12.58 22.26
C HIS A 74 10.47 12.01 21.06
N LEU A 75 9.88 11.12 20.27
CA LEU A 75 10.51 10.60 19.05
C LEU A 75 10.28 11.56 17.89
N ASN A 76 11.23 12.47 17.67
CA ASN A 76 11.18 13.51 16.63
C ASN A 76 11.49 13.01 15.20
N ASN A 77 11.44 11.71 14.96
CA ASN A 77 11.75 11.13 13.63
C ASN A 77 10.56 11.05 12.67
N GLY A 78 9.42 11.68 13.01
CA GLY A 78 8.19 11.60 12.23
C GLY A 78 7.47 10.26 12.30
N ARG A 79 7.98 9.32 13.10
CA ARG A 79 7.38 8.00 13.32
C ARG A 79 6.56 8.00 14.60
N ALA A 80 5.37 7.40 14.56
CA ALA A 80 4.55 7.22 15.75
C ALA A 80 5.09 6.06 16.59
N THR A 81 5.00 6.17 17.91
CA THR A 81 5.24 5.01 18.79
C THR A 81 3.91 4.41 19.20
N ILE A 82 3.93 3.12 19.58
CA ILE A 82 2.79 2.56 20.31
C ILE A 82 2.69 3.24 21.69
N ASN A 83 1.47 3.35 22.21
CA ASN A 83 1.18 4.12 23.42
C ASN A 83 1.70 3.46 24.73
N TYR A 84 2.62 2.53 24.64
CA TYR A 84 3.25 1.91 25.80
C TYR A 84 4.73 1.61 25.56
N VAL A 85 5.46 1.46 26.67
CA VAL A 85 6.86 1.05 26.69
C VAL A 85 6.94 -0.38 27.23
N ILE A 86 7.76 -1.22 26.62
CA ILE A 86 8.02 -2.56 27.13
C ILE A 86 9.16 -2.50 28.14
N MET A 87 8.86 -2.84 29.38
CA MET A 87 9.86 -3.05 30.42
C MET A 87 10.30 -4.52 30.42
N PHE A 88 11.51 -4.77 29.95
CA PHE A 88 12.02 -6.12 29.82
C PHE A 88 12.72 -6.57 31.11
N VAL A 89 12.26 -7.69 31.66
CA VAL A 89 12.86 -8.35 32.83
C VAL A 89 13.55 -9.63 32.35
N PRO A 90 14.89 -9.67 32.30
CA PRO A 90 15.64 -10.77 31.66
C PRO A 90 15.62 -12.08 32.48
N ASN A 91 14.93 -12.14 33.61
CA ASN A 91 14.80 -13.33 34.45
C ASN A 91 13.33 -13.60 34.75
N THR A 92 12.79 -14.63 34.12
CA THR A 92 11.40 -15.08 34.30
C THR A 92 11.07 -15.40 35.77
N GLY A 93 12.01 -16.03 36.51
CA GLY A 93 11.85 -16.34 37.92
C GLY A 93 11.70 -15.09 38.79
N ALA A 94 12.45 -14.04 38.50
CA ALA A 94 12.36 -12.76 39.19
C ALA A 94 10.98 -12.11 38.98
N LEU A 95 10.50 -12.10 37.75
CA LEU A 95 9.17 -11.55 37.43
C LEU A 95 8.06 -12.35 38.09
N TRP A 96 8.07 -13.67 37.96
CA TRP A 96 7.04 -14.51 38.56
C TRP A 96 7.02 -14.46 40.09
N THR A 97 8.18 -14.33 40.74
CA THR A 97 8.27 -14.15 42.20
C THR A 97 7.60 -12.84 42.63
N ALA A 98 7.84 -11.75 41.90
CA ALA A 98 7.19 -10.49 42.17
C ALA A 98 5.67 -10.54 41.92
N LEU A 99 5.22 -11.12 40.82
CA LEU A 99 3.79 -11.27 40.48
C LEU A 99 3.04 -12.16 41.47
N LYS A 100 3.68 -13.19 42.02
CA LYS A 100 3.09 -14.04 43.02
C LYS A 100 2.83 -13.28 44.32
N GLN A 101 3.72 -12.38 44.70
CA GLN A 101 3.60 -11.57 45.91
C GLN A 101 2.68 -10.37 45.70
N GLU A 102 2.73 -9.73 44.55
CA GLU A 102 1.90 -8.59 44.18
C GLU A 102 1.16 -8.85 42.86
N PRO A 103 0.01 -9.55 42.90
CA PRO A 103 -0.74 -9.91 41.67
C PRO A 103 -1.24 -8.71 40.85
N ALA A 104 -1.37 -7.53 41.48
CA ALA A 104 -1.80 -6.32 40.84
C ALA A 104 -0.67 -5.60 40.07
N LEU A 105 0.59 -5.99 40.26
CA LEU A 105 1.78 -5.36 39.72
C LEU A 105 1.66 -5.13 38.20
N TRP A 106 1.33 -6.17 37.47
CA TRP A 106 1.21 -6.13 36.00
C TRP A 106 0.10 -5.17 35.57
N ARG A 107 -1.08 -5.23 36.21
CA ARG A 107 -2.21 -4.33 35.91
C ARG A 107 -1.89 -2.87 36.20
N ASN A 108 -1.21 -2.62 37.31
CA ASN A 108 -0.79 -1.28 37.72
C ASN A 108 0.22 -0.69 36.77
N ALA A 109 1.15 -1.50 36.25
CA ALA A 109 2.10 -1.08 35.23
C ALA A 109 1.40 -0.75 33.91
N MET A 110 0.47 -1.59 33.46
CA MET A 110 -0.32 -1.36 32.24
C MET A 110 -1.15 -0.08 32.31
N ALA A 111 -1.74 0.23 33.48
CA ALA A 111 -2.46 1.49 33.70
C ALA A 111 -1.57 2.74 33.52
N LYS A 112 -0.25 2.56 33.61
CA LYS A 112 0.78 3.60 33.40
C LYS A 112 1.44 3.50 32.02
N ASN A 113 0.87 2.74 31.09
CA ASN A 113 1.43 2.49 29.77
C ASN A 113 2.82 1.81 29.80
N VAL A 114 3.07 0.97 30.79
CA VAL A 114 4.27 0.15 30.88
C VAL A 114 3.87 -1.32 30.83
N PHE A 115 4.33 -2.02 29.79
CA PHE A 115 4.11 -3.46 29.62
C PHE A 115 5.32 -4.22 30.16
N ILE A 116 5.15 -4.93 31.29
CA ILE A 116 6.23 -5.75 31.86
C ILE A 116 6.27 -7.08 31.12
N ALA A 117 7.43 -7.45 30.60
CA ALA A 117 7.63 -8.67 29.84
C ALA A 117 8.92 -9.40 30.25
N ASP A 118 8.86 -10.69 30.34
CA ASP A 118 10.01 -11.59 30.32
C ASP A 118 10.32 -12.03 28.87
N GLU A 119 11.28 -12.92 28.68
CA GLU A 119 11.68 -13.39 27.34
C GLU A 119 10.52 -13.99 26.55
N GLN A 120 9.66 -14.78 27.20
CA GLN A 120 8.56 -15.47 26.53
C GLN A 120 7.43 -14.52 26.18
N THR A 121 7.04 -13.67 27.13
CA THR A 121 5.97 -12.69 26.93
C THR A 121 6.41 -11.60 25.97
N LEU A 122 7.68 -11.19 25.97
CA LEU A 122 8.24 -10.28 24.97
C LEU A 122 8.13 -10.87 23.57
N TYR A 123 8.59 -12.10 23.38
CA TYR A 123 8.50 -12.78 22.08
C TYR A 123 7.05 -12.89 21.60
N ALA A 124 6.13 -13.29 22.48
CA ALA A 124 4.70 -13.39 22.15
C ALA A 124 4.11 -12.03 21.77
N ALA A 125 4.41 -10.98 22.54
CA ALA A 125 3.93 -9.62 22.27
C ALA A 125 4.43 -9.12 20.91
N LEU A 126 5.73 -9.26 20.62
CA LEU A 126 6.31 -8.85 19.35
C LEU A 126 5.73 -9.64 18.17
N ARG A 127 5.45 -10.92 18.36
CA ARG A 127 4.82 -11.75 17.33
C ARG A 127 3.39 -11.32 17.03
N ILE A 128 2.60 -11.00 18.05
CA ILE A 128 1.23 -10.48 17.87
C ILE A 128 1.27 -9.14 17.12
N VAL A 129 2.18 -8.28 17.49
CA VAL A 129 2.36 -6.99 16.83
C VAL A 129 2.73 -7.19 15.36
N ASP A 130 3.71 -8.02 15.03
CA ASP A 130 4.10 -8.33 13.65
C ASP A 130 2.90 -8.86 12.82
N LEU A 131 2.12 -9.79 13.37
CA LEU A 131 0.93 -10.33 12.70
C LEU A 131 -0.12 -9.26 12.45
N THR A 132 -0.39 -8.40 13.44
CA THR A 132 -1.36 -7.31 13.33
C THR A 132 -0.95 -6.31 12.24
N TRP A 133 0.35 -5.99 12.16
CA TRP A 133 0.87 -5.07 11.15
C TRP A 133 0.80 -5.63 9.75
N ARG A 134 1.07 -6.92 9.56
CA ARG A 134 0.88 -7.58 8.27
C ARG A 134 -0.57 -7.49 7.80
N GLN A 135 -1.53 -7.68 8.72
CA GLN A 135 -2.95 -7.54 8.40
C GLN A 135 -3.32 -6.11 8.00
N ILE A 136 -2.86 -5.10 8.76
CA ILE A 136 -3.12 -3.68 8.44
C ILE A 136 -2.54 -3.31 7.08
N THR A 137 -1.31 -3.74 6.78
CA THR A 137 -0.66 -3.51 5.48
C THR A 137 -1.44 -4.19 4.35
N GLN A 138 -1.94 -5.39 4.58
CA GLN A 138 -2.77 -6.11 3.61
C GLN A 138 -4.08 -5.36 3.32
N VAL A 139 -4.77 -4.84 4.35
CA VAL A 139 -5.99 -4.03 4.18
C VAL A 139 -5.70 -2.76 3.37
N LYS A 140 -4.64 -2.03 3.70
CA LYS A 140 -4.22 -0.84 2.92
C LYS A 140 -3.92 -1.17 1.45
N ASN A 141 -3.33 -2.33 1.19
CA ASN A 141 -3.08 -2.78 -0.18
C ASN A 141 -4.38 -3.14 -0.92
N HIS A 142 -5.36 -3.73 -0.24
CA HIS A 142 -6.68 -3.99 -0.82
C HIS A 142 -7.37 -2.68 -1.24
N GLU A 143 -7.35 -1.64 -0.41
CA GLU A 143 -7.90 -0.32 -0.77
C GLU A 143 -7.23 0.27 -2.01
N LYS A 144 -5.91 0.14 -2.13
CA LYS A 144 -5.18 0.58 -3.34
C LYS A 144 -5.59 -0.22 -4.57
N VAL A 145 -5.77 -1.54 -4.42
CA VAL A 145 -6.22 -2.40 -5.53
C VAL A 145 -7.60 -1.99 -6.02
N PHE A 146 -8.55 -1.72 -5.11
CA PHE A 146 -9.89 -1.25 -5.50
C PHE A 146 -9.83 0.10 -6.24
N LYS A 147 -9.05 1.06 -5.74
CA LYS A 147 -8.88 2.35 -6.45
C LYS A 147 -8.28 2.19 -7.85
N LEU A 148 -7.32 1.29 -8.01
CA LEU A 148 -6.73 1.01 -9.32
C LEU A 148 -7.72 0.30 -10.25
N ALA A 149 -8.56 -0.58 -9.70
CA ALA A 149 -9.63 -1.24 -10.45
C ALA A 149 -10.67 -0.22 -10.96
N ASP A 150 -11.11 0.70 -10.12
CA ASP A 150 -12.02 1.78 -10.52
C ASP A 150 -11.43 2.64 -11.64
N GLN A 151 -10.17 3.06 -11.51
CA GLN A 151 -9.47 3.80 -12.56
C GLN A 151 -9.32 3.01 -13.86
N MET A 152 -9.15 1.70 -13.77
CA MET A 152 -9.08 0.83 -14.95
C MET A 152 -10.44 0.77 -15.65
N ILE A 153 -11.55 0.69 -14.90
CA ILE A 153 -12.91 0.68 -15.45
C ILE A 153 -13.19 2.01 -16.18
N GLU A 154 -12.88 3.14 -15.56
CA GLU A 154 -13.04 4.46 -16.19
C GLU A 154 -12.26 4.58 -17.51
N ARG A 155 -11.01 4.10 -17.54
CA ARG A 155 -10.19 4.11 -18.75
C ARG A 155 -10.74 3.18 -19.83
N LEU A 156 -11.28 2.04 -19.43
CA LEU A 156 -11.92 1.10 -20.35
C LEU A 156 -13.18 1.72 -20.97
N GLU A 157 -14.01 2.40 -20.19
CA GLU A 157 -15.18 3.11 -20.68
C GLU A 157 -14.80 4.21 -21.69
N GLN A 158 -13.78 5.02 -21.39
CA GLN A 158 -13.26 6.02 -22.31
C GLN A 158 -12.75 5.38 -23.61
N PHE A 159 -12.02 4.28 -23.51
CA PHE A 159 -11.54 3.54 -24.66
C PHE A 159 -12.68 3.01 -25.54
N LEU A 160 -13.72 2.44 -24.92
CA LEU A 160 -14.89 1.93 -25.65
C LEU A 160 -15.61 3.06 -26.39
N ASN A 161 -15.78 4.23 -25.77
CA ASN A 161 -16.38 5.40 -26.43
C ASN A 161 -15.55 5.84 -27.65
N PHE A 162 -14.22 5.93 -27.53
CA PHE A 162 -13.37 6.25 -28.68
C PHE A 162 -13.44 5.19 -29.77
N TYR A 163 -13.57 3.92 -29.40
CA TYR A 163 -13.69 2.82 -30.35
C TYR A 163 -15.00 2.89 -31.12
N GLU A 164 -16.12 3.20 -30.47
CA GLU A 164 -17.43 3.41 -31.10
C GLU A 164 -17.44 4.61 -32.05
N ASP A 165 -16.83 5.74 -31.59
CA ASP A 165 -16.68 6.93 -32.44
C ASP A 165 -15.85 6.64 -33.71
N MET A 166 -14.77 5.88 -33.58
CA MET A 166 -13.96 5.44 -34.70
C MET A 166 -14.76 4.54 -35.65
N GLY A 167 -15.56 3.60 -35.11
CA GLY A 167 -16.46 2.78 -35.92
C GLY A 167 -17.45 3.61 -36.71
N THR A 168 -18.08 4.60 -36.08
CA THR A 168 -19.01 5.53 -36.72
C THR A 168 -18.33 6.37 -37.81
N ALA A 169 -17.10 6.83 -37.58
CA ALA A 169 -16.34 7.58 -38.56
C ALA A 169 -15.97 6.72 -39.78
N LEU A 170 -15.59 5.45 -39.57
CA LEU A 170 -15.33 4.49 -40.65
C LEU A 170 -16.57 4.20 -41.49
N ASP A 171 -17.73 4.02 -40.86
CA ASP A 171 -18.98 3.81 -41.58
C ASP A 171 -19.37 5.04 -42.46
N ARG A 172 -19.17 6.26 -41.93
CA ARG A 172 -19.35 7.49 -42.67
C ARG A 172 -18.40 7.57 -43.86
N ALA A 173 -17.13 7.28 -43.63
CA ALA A 173 -16.12 7.27 -44.69
C ALA A 173 -16.46 6.26 -45.79
N LYS A 174 -16.85 5.02 -45.39
CA LYS A 174 -17.31 3.98 -46.32
C LYS A 174 -18.51 4.45 -47.17
N LYS A 175 -19.51 5.03 -46.50
CA LYS A 175 -20.69 5.55 -47.19
C LYS A 175 -20.35 6.69 -48.21
N HIS A 176 -19.43 7.58 -47.84
CA HIS A 176 -18.96 8.62 -48.74
C HIS A 176 -18.18 8.04 -49.94
N TRP A 177 -17.34 7.04 -49.70
CA TRP A 177 -16.63 6.32 -50.72
C TRP A 177 -17.59 5.62 -51.70
N GLU A 178 -18.57 4.88 -51.20
CA GLU A 178 -19.62 4.22 -52.01
C GLU A 178 -20.40 5.22 -52.87
N ASN A 179 -20.82 6.34 -52.26
CA ASN A 179 -21.53 7.40 -52.98
C ASN A 179 -20.67 8.06 -54.07
N GLY A 180 -19.38 8.25 -53.81
CA GLY A 180 -18.42 8.74 -54.82
C GLY A 180 -18.24 7.77 -55.97
N TYR A 181 -18.12 6.46 -55.63
CA TYR A 181 -17.99 5.40 -56.61
C TYR A 181 -19.24 5.31 -57.53
N LYS A 182 -20.46 5.39 -56.96
CA LYS A 182 -21.71 5.45 -57.76
C LYS A 182 -21.77 6.64 -58.70
N LYS A 183 -21.28 7.80 -58.31
CA LYS A 183 -21.21 8.97 -59.21
C LYS A 183 -20.27 8.77 -60.37
N ILE A 184 -19.28 7.92 -60.26
CA ILE A 184 -18.39 7.56 -61.34
C ILE A 184 -19.01 6.51 -62.27
N THR A 185 -19.62 5.46 -61.70
CA THR A 185 -19.96 4.22 -62.42
C THR A 185 -21.46 4.07 -62.75
N GLU A 186 -22.37 4.56 -61.92
CA GLU A 186 -23.79 4.24 -62.00
C GLU A 186 -24.68 5.45 -62.30
N GLY A 187 -25.74 5.18 -63.11
CA GLY A 187 -26.83 6.12 -63.38
C GLY A 187 -26.60 7.04 -64.59
N GLY A 188 -27.69 7.62 -65.10
CA GLY A 188 -27.70 8.43 -66.33
C GLY A 188 -26.89 9.73 -66.30
N GLN A 189 -26.52 10.15 -65.11
CA GLN A 189 -25.67 11.33 -64.86
C GLN A 189 -24.29 10.96 -64.32
N SER A 190 -23.86 9.70 -64.42
CA SER A 190 -22.52 9.30 -64.00
C SER A 190 -21.45 9.88 -64.92
N ILE A 191 -20.22 10.01 -64.38
CA ILE A 191 -19.09 10.51 -65.16
C ILE A 191 -18.85 9.59 -66.36
N ASN A 192 -18.98 8.26 -66.16
CA ASN A 192 -18.83 7.30 -67.28
C ASN A 192 -19.89 7.47 -68.31
N THR A 193 -21.17 7.64 -67.97
CA THR A 193 -22.26 7.88 -68.96
C THR A 193 -22.04 9.21 -69.72
N THR A 194 -21.63 10.25 -69.00
CA THR A 194 -21.33 11.53 -69.59
C THR A 194 -20.13 11.43 -70.53
N ALA A 195 -19.07 10.72 -70.16
CA ALA A 195 -17.91 10.49 -71.04
C ALA A 195 -18.28 9.68 -72.26
N HIS A 196 -19.07 8.63 -72.19
CA HIS A 196 -19.58 7.86 -73.32
C HIS A 196 -20.42 8.73 -74.26
N ASN A 197 -21.28 9.59 -73.75
CA ASN A 197 -22.09 10.49 -74.58
C ASN A 197 -21.22 11.54 -75.31
N LEU A 198 -20.16 12.07 -74.69
CA LEU A 198 -19.22 12.97 -75.35
C LEU A 198 -18.47 12.27 -76.47
N ILE A 199 -18.03 11.04 -76.31
CA ILE A 199 -17.37 10.24 -77.35
C ILE A 199 -18.33 10.02 -78.52
N LYS A 200 -19.61 9.66 -78.26
CA LYS A 200 -20.64 9.52 -79.32
C LYS A 200 -20.88 10.78 -80.11
N LEU A 201 -20.72 11.95 -79.46
CA LEU A 201 -20.82 13.25 -80.10
C LEU A 201 -19.53 13.68 -80.81
N GLY A 202 -18.52 12.84 -80.96
CA GLY A 202 -17.30 13.07 -81.71
C GLY A 202 -16.14 13.69 -80.89
N ALA A 203 -16.24 13.80 -79.61
CA ALA A 203 -15.14 14.23 -78.76
C ALA A 203 -13.98 13.19 -78.79
N LYS A 204 -12.75 13.63 -79.07
CA LYS A 204 -11.53 12.82 -79.06
C LYS A 204 -10.78 13.09 -77.78
N PRO A 205 -10.68 12.12 -76.81
CA PRO A 205 -9.93 12.32 -75.57
C PRO A 205 -8.45 12.49 -75.88
N SER A 206 -7.83 13.54 -75.37
CA SER A 206 -6.40 13.82 -75.54
C SER A 206 -5.51 13.02 -74.51
N LYS A 207 -6.09 12.41 -73.47
CA LYS A 207 -5.38 11.59 -72.44
C LYS A 207 -6.28 10.45 -72.05
N VAL A 208 -5.68 9.26 -71.87
CA VAL A 208 -6.33 8.10 -71.21
C VAL A 208 -6.20 8.27 -69.69
N ILE A 209 -7.35 8.27 -69.02
CA ILE A 209 -7.34 8.29 -67.57
C ILE A 209 -7.00 6.87 -67.06
N THR A 210 -5.79 6.69 -66.62
CA THR A 210 -5.37 5.44 -65.96
C THR A 210 -5.81 5.50 -64.48
N GLY A 211 -7.04 5.07 -64.19
CA GLY A 211 -7.57 4.88 -62.85
C GLY A 211 -7.98 3.43 -62.65
N ASN A 212 -8.35 3.08 -61.41
CA ASN A 212 -8.67 1.72 -60.97
C ASN A 212 -9.31 0.85 -62.09
N ALA A 213 -8.71 -0.30 -62.43
CA ALA A 213 -9.00 -1.12 -63.63
C ALA A 213 -10.50 -1.36 -63.91
N ALA A 214 -11.33 -1.50 -62.89
CA ALA A 214 -12.78 -1.71 -63.04
C ALA A 214 -13.55 -0.51 -63.61
N ALA A 215 -13.04 0.73 -63.51
CA ALA A 215 -13.66 1.90 -64.09
C ALA A 215 -13.22 2.13 -65.55
N VAL A 216 -12.07 1.57 -65.92
CA VAL A 216 -11.49 1.67 -67.28
C VAL A 216 -12.07 0.62 -68.21
N GLU A 217 -12.34 -0.60 -67.77
CA GLU A 217 -12.99 -1.65 -68.56
C GLU A 217 -14.39 -1.23 -69.08
N ALA A 218 -15.11 -0.40 -68.30
CA ALA A 218 -16.42 0.12 -68.74
C ALA A 218 -16.33 1.15 -69.88
N LEU A 219 -15.15 1.75 -70.15
CA LEU A 219 -14.92 2.70 -71.24
C LEU A 219 -14.40 2.06 -72.54
N ASP A 220 -13.80 0.85 -72.44
CA ASP A 220 -13.17 0.14 -73.57
C ASP A 220 -14.05 -0.93 -74.22
N THR A 221 -15.23 -1.27 -73.67
CA THR A 221 -16.17 -2.17 -74.36
C THR A 221 -16.90 -1.44 -75.51
N PRO A 222 -16.59 -1.74 -76.77
CA PRO A 222 -17.40 -1.23 -77.88
C PRO A 222 -18.78 -1.84 -77.77
N SER A 223 -19.80 -0.99 -77.69
CA SER A 223 -21.22 -1.40 -77.82
C SER A 223 -21.37 -2.19 -79.12
N GLN A 224 -21.47 -3.54 -79.01
CA GLN A 224 -21.97 -4.36 -80.10
C GLN A 224 -23.44 -3.98 -80.28
N ALA A 225 -23.74 -3.33 -81.35
CA ALA A 225 -25.06 -3.09 -81.91
C ALA A 225 -25.64 -4.39 -82.47
#